data_512115b040dffc029bc2f3939b5512d7
#
_entry.id   512115b040dffc029bc2f3939b5512d7
#
_cell.length_a   1.000
_cell.length_b   1.000
_cell.length_c   1.000
_cell.angle_alpha   90.00
_cell.angle_beta   90.00
_cell.angle_gamma   90.00
#
_symmetry.space_group_name_H-M   'P 1'
#
loop_
_entity.id
_entity.type
_entity.pdbx_description
1 polymer ?
#
loop_
_entity_poly.entity_id
_entity_poly.type
_entity_poly.pdbx_seq_one_letter_code
_entity_poly.pdbx_strand_id
1 'polypeptide(L)'
;MEELYQTVKEQVKPVEAVVEGVIPAWLNGSLLRNGPAMYEVGPQAYKHWFDGLGMIQNFKVENGKVTYCSRYLRSEAFIQAEARKGIAYAEFGTPVPPDPCKNIFARFFSYFVPPERTDNCSVSVVSMNGQTYASSDSPFLISFDPSSLQALSEYNIRNDFPGPVRMFSMTPHPHEDEEGNVYNVAVSLKKGTRYNITRVPPRPPTPRDQGEPAHPLQDVNIVSTFVPKNRLCYYHSFAMTPNYFVFIENPFIVNVWALLTMKIKGRSFHECMQWDNKQPSRFYVIERKTGKVIALYKTENFFSFHHVNAYETDTDIIMDVCCYPDARIVNQYYLHHLRTKPEHEISKGFPDAALRRYRLPIPTGSTVKKTWQTLPKYSDGRDHKTLYYGVELPQINYRFANGKPYRYMYGVGPHKQGDFLNQLIKVDVLGKEAKKWHEPNCYPSEPVFVAAPGAEAEDKGVIISSVVGVRGRKSFLLVLDASTFREVARATVMCPMAHSLHGMFRPRSPAFLGQLRKAWPEAK
;
A
#
# COMPACT_ATOMS: atom_id res chain seq x y z
N MET A 1 18.21 -6.35 -13.34
CA MET A 1 17.23 -5.48 -12.62
C MET A 1 17.01 -4.13 -13.28
N GLU A 2 17.96 -3.61 -14.04
CA GLU A 2 17.81 -2.33 -14.74
C GLU A 2 16.51 -2.23 -15.55
N GLU A 3 16.19 -3.26 -16.36
CA GLU A 3 14.97 -3.33 -17.17
C GLU A 3 13.68 -3.20 -16.36
N LEU A 4 13.68 -3.60 -15.08
CA LEU A 4 12.51 -3.54 -14.20
C LEU A 4 12.12 -2.10 -13.82
N TYR A 5 13.07 -1.19 -13.87
CA TYR A 5 12.94 0.21 -13.44
C TYR A 5 13.13 1.21 -14.58
N GLN A 6 12.93 0.80 -15.83
CA GLN A 6 12.91 1.70 -16.98
C GLN A 6 11.53 2.33 -17.15
N THR A 7 11.49 3.51 -17.78
CA THR A 7 10.23 4.15 -18.18
C THR A 7 9.49 3.27 -19.17
N VAL A 8 8.25 2.94 -18.86
CA VAL A 8 7.40 2.04 -19.65
C VAL A 8 6.38 2.84 -20.45
N LYS A 9 6.30 2.57 -21.75
CA LYS A 9 5.28 3.19 -22.62
C LYS A 9 3.88 2.64 -22.27
N GLU A 10 2.89 3.53 -22.14
CA GLU A 10 1.51 3.12 -21.89
C GLU A 10 0.89 2.34 -23.08
N GLN A 11 0.05 1.37 -22.75
CA GLN A 11 -0.72 0.56 -23.69
C GLN A 11 -2.21 0.89 -23.53
N VAL A 12 -2.64 2.03 -24.11
CA VAL A 12 -4.00 2.56 -23.90
C VAL A 12 -5.08 1.67 -24.54
N LYS A 13 -4.81 1.15 -25.75
CA LYS A 13 -5.73 0.23 -26.42
C LYS A 13 -5.55 -1.18 -25.83
N PRO A 14 -6.63 -1.84 -25.39
CA PRO A 14 -6.53 -3.21 -24.89
C PRO A 14 -5.91 -4.15 -25.92
N VAL A 15 -4.97 -4.99 -25.47
CA VAL A 15 -4.36 -6.06 -26.25
C VAL A 15 -4.74 -7.41 -25.65
N GLU A 16 -5.01 -8.40 -26.49
CA GLU A 16 -5.31 -9.76 -26.04
C GLU A 16 -3.99 -10.42 -25.58
N ALA A 17 -4.03 -11.06 -24.42
CA ALA A 17 -2.93 -11.85 -23.89
C ALA A 17 -3.06 -13.31 -24.34
N VAL A 18 -1.93 -13.98 -24.54
CA VAL A 18 -1.89 -15.40 -24.87
C VAL A 18 -2.05 -16.20 -23.59
N VAL A 19 -3.15 -16.95 -23.48
CA VAL A 19 -3.46 -17.76 -22.29
C VAL A 19 -2.91 -19.17 -22.44
N GLU A 20 -2.14 -19.61 -21.45
CA GLU A 20 -1.67 -20.98 -21.27
C GLU A 20 -2.28 -21.53 -19.96
N GLY A 21 -2.67 -22.81 -19.97
CA GLY A 21 -3.41 -23.41 -18.86
C GLY A 21 -4.91 -23.10 -18.90
N VAL A 22 -5.60 -23.21 -17.76
CA VAL A 22 -7.06 -23.04 -17.67
C VAL A 22 -7.38 -22.02 -16.59
N ILE A 23 -7.84 -20.84 -17.00
CA ILE A 23 -8.39 -19.84 -16.07
C ILE A 23 -9.75 -20.35 -15.58
N PRO A 24 -10.00 -20.39 -14.25
CA PRO A 24 -11.28 -20.79 -13.72
C PRO A 24 -12.44 -19.99 -14.33
N ALA A 25 -13.49 -20.68 -14.79
CA ALA A 25 -14.62 -20.04 -15.48
C ALA A 25 -15.35 -18.97 -14.64
N TRP A 26 -15.27 -19.08 -13.33
CA TRP A 26 -15.85 -18.12 -12.39
C TRP A 26 -14.99 -16.86 -12.22
N LEU A 27 -13.70 -16.88 -12.59
CA LEU A 27 -12.82 -15.73 -12.48
C LEU A 27 -13.13 -14.74 -13.61
N ASN A 28 -14.03 -13.81 -13.34
CA ASN A 28 -14.44 -12.75 -14.27
C ASN A 28 -14.37 -11.40 -13.59
N GLY A 29 -13.63 -10.45 -14.16
CA GLY A 29 -13.42 -9.12 -13.58
C GLY A 29 -12.15 -8.47 -14.08
N SER A 30 -11.67 -7.49 -13.31
CA SER A 30 -10.48 -6.70 -13.62
C SER A 30 -9.50 -6.73 -12.45
N LEU A 31 -8.27 -7.14 -12.69
CA LEU A 31 -7.15 -6.86 -11.79
C LEU A 31 -6.60 -5.48 -12.14
N LEU A 32 -6.88 -4.52 -11.28
CA LEU A 32 -6.35 -3.17 -11.36
C LEU A 32 -5.07 -3.08 -10.54
N ARG A 33 -4.01 -2.55 -11.14
CA ARG A 33 -2.70 -2.39 -10.50
C ARG A 33 -2.24 -0.95 -10.61
N ASN A 34 -1.52 -0.47 -9.61
CA ASN A 34 -0.90 0.84 -9.60
C ASN A 34 0.58 0.71 -9.23
N GLY A 35 1.40 1.58 -9.80
CA GLY A 35 2.81 1.64 -9.48
C GLY A 35 3.54 2.71 -10.29
N PRO A 36 4.76 3.07 -9.86
CA PRO A 36 5.63 3.98 -10.59
C PRO A 36 6.05 3.34 -11.94
N ALA A 37 6.03 4.13 -13.02
CA ALA A 37 6.32 3.61 -14.35
C ALA A 37 7.09 4.58 -15.27
N MET A 38 7.12 5.90 -14.96
CA MET A 38 7.94 6.87 -15.68
C MET A 38 9.02 7.40 -14.74
N TYR A 39 10.24 7.12 -15.06
CA TYR A 39 11.41 7.49 -14.23
C TYR A 39 12.26 8.57 -14.86
N GLU A 40 12.11 8.83 -16.16
CA GLU A 40 12.79 9.88 -16.91
C GLU A 40 11.78 10.83 -17.51
N VAL A 41 12.02 12.14 -17.37
CA VAL A 41 11.22 13.22 -17.96
C VAL A 41 12.16 14.23 -18.60
N GLY A 42 12.21 14.25 -19.93
CA GLY A 42 13.20 15.03 -20.67
C GLY A 42 14.63 14.66 -20.25
N PRO A 43 15.50 15.61 -19.90
CA PRO A 43 16.86 15.35 -19.47
C PRO A 43 16.98 14.98 -17.97
N GLN A 44 15.88 14.94 -17.24
CA GLN A 44 15.86 14.69 -15.79
C GLN A 44 15.39 13.29 -15.47
N ALA A 45 15.87 12.71 -14.37
CA ALA A 45 15.46 11.42 -13.87
C ALA A 45 15.07 11.47 -12.38
N TYR A 46 14.02 10.76 -12.03
CA TYR A 46 13.68 10.48 -10.64
C TYR A 46 14.78 9.63 -10.00
N LYS A 47 14.94 9.76 -8.68
CA LYS A 47 16.04 9.12 -7.96
C LYS A 47 15.63 7.87 -7.21
N HIS A 48 14.38 7.76 -6.83
CA HIS A 48 13.88 6.68 -5.98
C HIS A 48 12.76 5.91 -6.70
N TRP A 49 12.63 4.62 -6.42
CA TRP A 49 11.59 3.78 -7.03
C TRP A 49 10.18 4.35 -6.84
N PHE A 50 9.88 4.87 -5.64
CA PHE A 50 8.57 5.43 -5.32
C PHE A 50 8.24 6.75 -6.03
N ASP A 51 9.23 7.42 -6.63
CA ASP A 51 9.07 8.74 -7.22
C ASP A 51 8.51 8.71 -8.65
N GLY A 52 8.63 7.58 -9.33
CA GLY A 52 8.16 7.46 -10.72
C GLY A 52 6.69 7.80 -10.86
N LEU A 53 6.33 8.47 -11.96
CA LEU A 53 4.94 8.85 -12.22
C LEU A 53 4.06 7.60 -12.38
N GLY A 54 2.90 7.63 -11.72
CA GLY A 54 2.01 6.49 -11.55
C GLY A 54 1.35 6.03 -12.85
N MET A 55 1.28 4.71 -13.02
CA MET A 55 0.58 4.05 -14.12
C MET A 55 -0.45 3.07 -13.57
N ILE A 56 -1.68 3.21 -14.01
CA ILE A 56 -2.73 2.24 -13.77
C ILE A 56 -2.68 1.18 -14.87
N GLN A 57 -2.72 -0.09 -14.47
CA GLN A 57 -2.74 -1.25 -15.35
C GLN A 57 -4.01 -2.05 -15.08
N ASN A 58 -4.60 -2.61 -16.11
CA ASN A 58 -5.79 -3.45 -16.02
C ASN A 58 -5.60 -4.75 -16.80
N PHE A 59 -5.72 -5.87 -16.09
CA PHE A 59 -5.93 -7.18 -16.67
C PHE A 59 -7.41 -7.52 -16.55
N LYS A 60 -8.15 -7.40 -17.65
CA LYS A 60 -9.55 -7.80 -17.71
C LYS A 60 -9.64 -9.28 -18.05
N VAL A 61 -10.19 -10.06 -17.13
CA VAL A 61 -10.46 -11.49 -17.30
C VAL A 61 -11.94 -11.67 -17.60
N GLU A 62 -12.25 -12.33 -18.72
CA GLU A 62 -13.62 -12.55 -19.17
C GLU A 62 -13.73 -13.87 -19.94
N ASN A 63 -14.49 -14.83 -19.43
CA ASN A 63 -14.72 -16.13 -20.04
C ASN A 63 -13.44 -16.87 -20.44
N GLY A 64 -12.42 -16.87 -19.55
CA GLY A 64 -11.13 -17.51 -19.78
C GLY A 64 -10.17 -16.73 -20.70
N LYS A 65 -10.58 -15.61 -21.25
CA LYS A 65 -9.72 -14.70 -22.02
C LYS A 65 -9.20 -13.57 -21.13
N VAL A 66 -8.03 -13.06 -21.48
CA VAL A 66 -7.42 -11.91 -20.78
C VAL A 66 -7.05 -10.83 -21.77
N THR A 67 -7.43 -9.61 -21.46
CA THR A 67 -6.93 -8.42 -22.16
C THR A 67 -6.19 -7.52 -21.20
N TYR A 68 -5.13 -6.86 -21.70
CA TYR A 68 -4.30 -5.95 -20.94
C TYR A 68 -4.34 -4.55 -21.54
N CYS A 69 -4.44 -3.54 -20.69
CA CYS A 69 -4.18 -2.15 -21.02
C CYS A 69 -3.53 -1.41 -19.85
N SER A 70 -2.85 -0.31 -20.15
CA SER A 70 -2.23 0.55 -19.15
C SER A 70 -2.30 2.01 -19.56
N ARG A 71 -2.40 2.89 -18.58
CA ARG A 71 -2.43 4.33 -18.79
C ARG A 71 -1.75 5.04 -17.63
N TYR A 72 -0.93 6.06 -17.95
CA TYR A 72 -0.43 6.96 -16.93
C TYR A 72 -1.58 7.69 -16.25
N LEU A 73 -1.51 7.78 -14.93
CA LEU A 73 -2.41 8.61 -14.15
C LEU A 73 -2.17 10.07 -14.55
N ARG A 74 -3.20 10.72 -15.08
CA ARG A 74 -3.11 12.13 -15.51
C ARG A 74 -3.28 13.06 -14.32
N SER A 75 -2.37 12.90 -13.33
CA SER A 75 -2.23 13.81 -12.19
C SER A 75 -1.65 15.16 -12.64
N GLU A 76 -1.76 16.19 -11.83
CA GLU A 76 -1.10 17.48 -12.11
C GLU A 76 0.43 17.30 -12.18
N ALA A 77 1.01 16.42 -11.33
CA ALA A 77 2.42 16.07 -11.39
C ALA A 77 2.81 15.53 -12.77
N PHE A 78 2.01 14.63 -13.35
CA PHE A 78 2.23 14.11 -14.70
C PHE A 78 2.08 15.21 -15.77
N ILE A 79 0.99 15.98 -15.73
CA ILE A 79 0.69 17.02 -16.72
C ILE A 79 1.79 18.08 -16.74
N GLN A 80 2.20 18.55 -15.57
CA GLN A 80 3.27 19.54 -15.45
C GLN A 80 4.64 18.99 -15.86
N ALA A 81 4.92 17.73 -15.55
CA ALA A 81 6.16 17.09 -15.97
C ALA A 81 6.27 16.99 -17.50
N GLU A 82 5.21 16.57 -18.18
CA GLU A 82 5.14 16.52 -19.64
C GLU A 82 5.23 17.92 -20.28
N ALA A 83 4.51 18.90 -19.74
CA ALA A 83 4.52 20.27 -20.26
C ALA A 83 5.89 20.95 -20.13
N ARG A 84 6.59 20.75 -19.01
CA ARG A 84 7.91 21.33 -18.73
C ARG A 84 9.06 20.49 -19.31
N LYS A 85 8.77 19.27 -19.74
CA LYS A 85 9.79 18.25 -20.07
C LYS A 85 10.83 18.09 -18.94
N GLY A 86 10.33 18.02 -17.70
CA GLY A 86 11.16 17.93 -16.52
C GLY A 86 10.35 17.77 -15.22
N ILE A 87 11.01 17.41 -14.14
CA ILE A 87 10.40 17.14 -12.83
C ILE A 87 9.76 18.42 -12.28
N ALA A 88 8.47 18.40 -12.03
CA ALA A 88 7.68 19.57 -11.60
C ALA A 88 7.54 19.68 -10.09
N TYR A 89 7.43 18.56 -9.40
CA TYR A 89 7.20 18.48 -7.95
C TYR A 89 8.28 17.69 -7.25
N ALA A 90 8.52 17.99 -5.97
CA ALA A 90 9.39 17.16 -5.13
C ALA A 90 8.64 15.87 -4.79
N GLU A 91 9.31 14.76 -5.00
CA GLU A 91 8.83 13.43 -4.67
C GLU A 91 9.51 12.89 -3.40
N PHE A 92 9.27 11.64 -3.05
CA PHE A 92 9.80 11.01 -1.86
C PHE A 92 11.33 11.09 -1.78
N GLY A 93 12.06 10.67 -2.81
CA GLY A 93 13.52 10.67 -2.88
C GLY A 93 14.11 11.69 -3.86
N THR A 94 13.28 12.41 -4.63
CA THR A 94 13.73 13.37 -5.64
C THR A 94 13.35 14.79 -5.24
N PRO A 95 14.32 15.71 -5.04
CA PRO A 95 14.02 17.12 -4.85
C PRO A 95 13.57 17.77 -6.17
N VAL A 96 12.78 18.83 -6.06
CA VAL A 96 12.43 19.64 -7.23
C VAL A 96 13.66 20.37 -7.75
N PRO A 97 14.04 20.23 -9.03
CA PRO A 97 15.08 21.05 -9.62
C PRO A 97 14.67 22.54 -9.66
N PRO A 98 15.62 23.48 -9.60
CA PRO A 98 15.32 24.89 -9.79
C PRO A 98 14.67 25.11 -11.17
N ASP A 99 13.57 25.86 -11.21
CA ASP A 99 12.85 26.18 -12.44
C ASP A 99 13.76 27.04 -13.35
N PRO A 100 14.16 26.57 -14.54
CA PRO A 100 15.05 27.30 -15.43
C PRO A 100 14.40 28.57 -16.02
N CYS A 101 13.05 28.61 -16.08
CA CYS A 101 12.30 29.75 -16.62
C CYS A 101 12.16 30.91 -15.64
N LYS A 102 12.45 30.69 -14.35
CA LYS A 102 12.39 31.75 -13.35
C LYS A 102 13.73 32.47 -13.23
N ASN A 103 13.69 33.82 -13.25
CA ASN A 103 14.85 34.62 -12.92
C ASN A 103 15.27 34.44 -11.45
N ILE A 104 16.45 34.92 -11.09
CA ILE A 104 17.05 34.73 -9.76
C ILE A 104 16.15 35.25 -8.63
N PHE A 105 15.45 36.37 -8.85
CA PHE A 105 14.52 36.95 -7.86
C PHE A 105 13.24 36.12 -7.73
N ALA A 106 12.63 35.70 -8.84
CA ALA A 106 11.46 34.85 -8.82
C ALA A 106 11.75 33.47 -8.19
N ARG A 107 12.97 32.93 -8.40
CA ARG A 107 13.45 31.73 -7.70
C ARG A 107 13.56 31.98 -6.20
N PHE A 108 14.17 33.10 -5.78
CA PHE A 108 14.30 33.48 -4.38
C PHE A 108 12.93 33.59 -3.71
N PHE A 109 11.98 34.32 -4.29
CA PHE A 109 10.64 34.42 -3.74
C PHE A 109 9.87 33.09 -3.72
N SER A 110 10.11 32.21 -4.70
CA SER A 110 9.46 30.88 -4.71
C SER A 110 9.90 29.98 -3.56
N TYR A 111 11.03 30.25 -2.90
CA TYR A 111 11.46 29.50 -1.71
C TYR A 111 10.59 29.78 -0.48
N PHE A 112 9.92 30.92 -0.42
CA PHE A 112 9.04 31.29 0.69
C PHE A 112 7.62 30.75 0.52
N VAL A 113 7.27 30.24 -0.66
CA VAL A 113 5.99 29.54 -0.87
C VAL A 113 6.15 28.12 -0.35
N PRO A 114 5.25 27.66 0.56
CA PRO A 114 5.28 26.27 1.03
C PRO A 114 5.33 25.31 -0.15
N PRO A 115 6.11 24.22 -0.09
CA PRO A 115 6.15 23.25 -1.17
C PRO A 115 4.76 22.65 -1.37
N GLU A 116 4.25 22.74 -2.59
CA GLU A 116 3.10 21.96 -2.99
C GLU A 116 3.49 20.48 -2.94
N ARG A 117 2.63 19.67 -2.38
CA ARG A 117 2.83 18.23 -2.41
C ARG A 117 2.44 17.69 -3.75
N THR A 118 3.16 16.67 -4.17
CA THR A 118 2.80 15.90 -5.34
C THR A 118 1.46 15.20 -5.17
N ASP A 119 0.67 15.19 -6.21
CA ASP A 119 -0.54 14.38 -6.39
C ASP A 119 -0.25 13.07 -7.15
N ASN A 120 1.03 12.71 -7.29
CA ASN A 120 1.46 11.46 -7.90
C ASN A 120 0.99 10.26 -7.03
N CYS A 121 -0.26 9.86 -7.23
CA CYS A 121 -0.88 8.75 -6.50
C CYS A 121 -0.45 7.40 -7.09
N SER A 122 0.85 7.06 -6.98
CA SER A 122 1.49 5.93 -7.66
C SER A 122 1.58 4.64 -6.82
N VAL A 123 0.88 4.53 -5.69
CA VAL A 123 1.09 3.42 -4.74
C VAL A 123 -0.01 2.38 -4.80
N SER A 124 -1.26 2.75 -4.54
CA SER A 124 -2.34 1.79 -4.37
C SER A 124 -3.58 2.11 -5.21
N VAL A 125 -4.43 1.10 -5.42
CA VAL A 125 -5.80 1.25 -5.92
C VAL A 125 -6.74 0.92 -4.77
N VAL A 126 -7.60 1.86 -4.42
CA VAL A 126 -8.58 1.71 -3.34
C VAL A 126 -10.01 1.91 -3.87
N SER A 127 -10.97 1.26 -3.23
CA SER A 127 -12.39 1.42 -3.56
C SER A 127 -13.14 2.00 -2.37
N MET A 128 -13.95 3.01 -2.62
CA MET A 128 -14.84 3.60 -1.60
C MET A 128 -16.18 3.91 -2.26
N ASN A 129 -17.28 3.47 -1.63
CA ASN A 129 -18.63 3.76 -2.12
C ASN A 129 -18.82 3.42 -3.62
N GLY A 130 -18.23 2.30 -4.08
CA GLY A 130 -18.35 1.83 -5.46
C GLY A 130 -17.46 2.53 -6.49
N GLN A 131 -16.76 3.59 -6.10
CA GLN A 131 -15.79 4.29 -6.94
C GLN A 131 -14.36 3.78 -6.72
N THR A 132 -13.49 3.96 -7.70
CA THR A 132 -12.11 3.50 -7.68
C THR A 132 -11.16 4.68 -7.71
N TYR A 133 -10.16 4.66 -6.83
CA TYR A 133 -9.19 5.74 -6.65
C TYR A 133 -7.77 5.21 -6.70
N ALA A 134 -6.87 6.00 -7.28
CA ALA A 134 -5.45 5.91 -7.08
C ALA A 134 -5.07 6.70 -5.81
N SER A 135 -4.15 6.17 -5.00
CA SER A 135 -3.71 6.76 -3.73
C SER A 135 -2.22 6.57 -3.49
N SER A 136 -1.67 7.38 -2.57
CA SER A 136 -0.30 7.27 -2.04
C SER A 136 -0.26 7.80 -0.60
N ASP A 137 0.93 7.89 0.00
CA ASP A 137 1.16 8.54 1.32
C ASP A 137 1.03 10.09 1.25
N SER A 138 0.22 10.60 0.33
CA SER A 138 -0.03 12.01 0.07
C SER A 138 -1.45 12.42 0.50
N PRO A 139 -1.79 13.70 0.51
CA PRO A 139 -3.16 14.13 0.79
C PRO A 139 -4.11 13.97 -0.39
N PHE A 140 -3.72 13.32 -1.48
CA PHE A 140 -4.49 13.24 -2.70
C PHE A 140 -5.12 11.88 -2.93
N LEU A 141 -6.30 11.90 -3.54
CA LEU A 141 -6.99 10.76 -4.14
C LEU A 141 -7.38 11.16 -5.56
N ILE A 142 -7.10 10.32 -6.53
CA ILE A 142 -7.52 10.56 -7.92
C ILE A 142 -8.47 9.45 -8.33
N SER A 143 -9.74 9.80 -8.58
CA SER A 143 -10.70 8.85 -9.11
C SER A 143 -10.41 8.57 -10.58
N PHE A 144 -10.64 7.34 -11.01
CA PHE A 144 -10.48 6.95 -12.40
C PHE A 144 -11.54 5.91 -12.83
N ASP A 145 -11.84 5.88 -14.11
CA ASP A 145 -12.70 4.86 -14.69
C ASP A 145 -11.93 3.54 -14.85
N PRO A 146 -12.36 2.43 -14.22
CA PRO A 146 -11.64 1.16 -14.29
C PRO A 146 -11.56 0.52 -15.66
N SER A 147 -12.44 0.92 -16.60
CA SER A 147 -12.50 0.32 -17.93
C SER A 147 -11.55 1.04 -18.91
N SER A 148 -11.56 2.38 -18.90
CA SER A 148 -10.72 3.21 -19.76
C SER A 148 -9.41 3.65 -19.12
N LEU A 149 -9.29 3.49 -17.81
CA LEU A 149 -8.19 3.97 -16.96
C LEU A 149 -8.01 5.50 -17.01
N GLN A 150 -9.03 6.22 -17.44
CA GLN A 150 -9.01 7.68 -17.51
C GLN A 150 -9.21 8.27 -16.12
N ALA A 151 -8.33 9.18 -15.70
CA ALA A 151 -8.53 9.99 -14.50
C ALA A 151 -9.79 10.85 -14.67
N LEU A 152 -10.60 10.93 -13.61
CA LEU A 152 -11.87 11.64 -13.59
C LEU A 152 -11.80 12.91 -12.74
N SER A 153 -11.48 12.76 -11.45
CA SER A 153 -11.46 13.88 -10.51
C SER A 153 -10.34 13.68 -9.48
N GLU A 154 -9.72 14.78 -9.11
CA GLU A 154 -8.75 14.86 -8.01
C GLU A 154 -9.45 15.37 -6.74
N TYR A 155 -9.10 14.79 -5.62
CA TYR A 155 -9.57 15.18 -4.29
C TYR A 155 -8.39 15.40 -3.37
N ASN A 156 -8.38 16.53 -2.66
CA ASN A 156 -7.31 16.91 -1.76
C ASN A 156 -7.83 16.98 -0.33
N ILE A 157 -7.53 15.96 0.49
CA ILE A 157 -8.01 15.89 1.88
C ILE A 157 -7.60 17.09 2.74
N ARG A 158 -6.56 17.82 2.34
CA ARG A 158 -6.14 19.04 3.04
C ARG A 158 -7.16 20.17 2.91
N ASN A 159 -7.80 20.27 1.75
CA ASN A 159 -8.76 21.31 1.43
C ASN A 159 -10.21 20.83 1.58
N ASP A 160 -10.46 19.59 1.19
CA ASP A 160 -11.79 19.01 1.04
C ASP A 160 -12.31 18.32 2.31
N PHE A 161 -11.42 18.14 3.31
CA PHE A 161 -11.86 17.57 4.58
C PHE A 161 -12.80 18.55 5.33
N PRO A 162 -13.98 18.10 5.76
CA PRO A 162 -14.93 18.99 6.42
C PRO A 162 -14.39 19.49 7.77
N GLY A 163 -14.71 20.74 8.10
CA GLY A 163 -14.34 21.37 9.38
C GLY A 163 -12.93 22.00 9.40
N PRO A 164 -12.44 22.36 10.59
CA PRO A 164 -11.23 23.19 10.75
C PRO A 164 -9.92 22.42 10.72
N VAL A 165 -9.96 21.08 10.67
CA VAL A 165 -8.76 20.24 10.67
C VAL A 165 -8.22 20.13 9.24
N ARG A 166 -6.94 20.47 9.06
CA ARG A 166 -6.25 20.31 7.78
C ARG A 166 -5.36 19.10 7.84
N MET A 167 -5.70 18.06 7.06
CA MET A 167 -4.92 16.84 6.96
C MET A 167 -3.71 17.07 6.07
N PHE A 168 -2.58 16.53 6.48
CA PHE A 168 -1.31 16.71 5.77
C PHE A 168 -0.96 15.52 4.87
N SER A 169 -1.31 14.31 5.28
CA SER A 169 -1.19 13.06 4.52
C SER A 169 -2.13 12.01 5.10
N MET A 170 -2.38 10.96 4.34
CA MET A 170 -3.08 9.76 4.80
C MET A 170 -2.37 8.51 4.28
N THR A 171 -2.71 7.31 4.80
CA THR A 171 -2.13 6.08 4.29
C THR A 171 -2.78 5.65 2.97
N PRO A 172 -2.05 4.93 2.08
CA PRO A 172 -2.64 4.32 0.89
C PRO A 172 -3.37 2.99 1.19
N HIS A 173 -3.46 2.59 2.46
CA HIS A 173 -4.01 1.31 2.93
C HIS A 173 -5.19 1.52 3.90
N PRO A 174 -6.36 1.95 3.41
CA PRO A 174 -7.57 2.01 4.24
C PRO A 174 -8.07 0.61 4.59
N HIS A 175 -8.81 0.51 5.70
CA HIS A 175 -9.56 -0.69 6.08
C HIS A 175 -11.05 -0.49 5.88
N GLU A 176 -11.74 -1.53 5.41
CA GLU A 176 -13.19 -1.56 5.32
C GLU A 176 -13.74 -2.57 6.35
N ASP A 177 -14.76 -2.19 7.12
CA ASP A 177 -15.44 -3.10 8.03
C ASP A 177 -16.63 -3.82 7.35
N GLU A 178 -17.28 -4.71 8.08
CA GLU A 178 -18.40 -5.52 7.57
C GLU A 178 -19.63 -4.68 7.19
N GLU A 179 -19.78 -3.49 7.80
CA GLU A 179 -20.85 -2.55 7.48
C GLU A 179 -20.51 -1.67 6.26
N GLY A 180 -19.29 -1.77 5.73
CA GLY A 180 -18.82 -0.97 4.59
C GLY A 180 -18.29 0.41 4.97
N ASN A 181 -18.01 0.67 6.25
CA ASN A 181 -17.30 1.87 6.64
C ASN A 181 -15.83 1.75 6.26
N VAL A 182 -15.28 2.78 5.64
CA VAL A 182 -13.86 2.84 5.28
C VAL A 182 -13.11 3.71 6.28
N TYR A 183 -12.10 3.12 6.92
CA TYR A 183 -11.25 3.78 7.92
C TYR A 183 -9.87 4.04 7.35
N ASN A 184 -9.29 5.20 7.70
CA ASN A 184 -7.91 5.52 7.34
C ASN A 184 -7.25 6.33 8.45
N VAL A 185 -5.90 6.35 8.46
CA VAL A 185 -5.10 7.18 9.35
C VAL A 185 -4.56 8.37 8.56
N ALA A 186 -4.80 9.56 9.07
CA ALA A 186 -4.31 10.81 8.51
C ALA A 186 -3.58 11.63 9.57
N VAL A 187 -2.60 12.44 9.16
CA VAL A 187 -1.88 13.33 10.08
C VAL A 187 -2.25 14.79 9.87
N SER A 188 -2.37 15.54 10.96
CA SER A 188 -2.53 17.00 10.94
C SER A 188 -1.41 17.66 11.74
N LEU A 189 -0.97 18.85 11.30
CA LEU A 189 0.19 19.57 11.88
C LEU A 189 -0.20 20.89 12.54
N LYS A 190 -1.43 21.39 12.36
CA LYS A 190 -1.93 22.62 13.01
C LYS A 190 -2.08 22.35 14.51
N LYS A 191 -1.39 23.06 15.37
CA LYS A 191 -1.28 22.82 16.83
C LYS A 191 -0.44 21.60 17.23
N GLY A 192 0.62 21.30 16.47
CA GLY A 192 1.51 20.16 16.64
C GLY A 192 1.03 18.91 15.92
N THR A 193 1.88 17.89 15.88
CA THR A 193 1.57 16.63 15.20
C THR A 193 0.43 15.89 15.90
N ARG A 194 -0.59 15.51 15.15
CA ARG A 194 -1.71 14.67 15.60
C ARG A 194 -2.04 13.64 14.55
N TYR A 195 -2.22 12.40 14.96
CA TYR A 195 -2.80 11.36 14.14
C TYR A 195 -4.30 11.31 14.33
N ASN A 196 -5.01 11.21 13.22
CA ASN A 196 -6.46 11.20 13.19
C ASN A 196 -6.91 9.94 12.46
N ILE A 197 -7.75 9.14 13.10
CA ILE A 197 -8.43 8.04 12.43
C ILE A 197 -9.71 8.62 11.85
N THR A 198 -9.87 8.48 10.55
CA THR A 198 -11.04 8.96 9.81
C THR A 198 -11.94 7.79 9.46
N ARG A 199 -13.23 8.05 9.31
CA ARG A 199 -14.25 7.10 8.85
C ARG A 199 -15.06 7.74 7.74
N VAL A 200 -15.17 7.04 6.62
CA VAL A 200 -16.11 7.33 5.53
C VAL A 200 -17.24 6.30 5.63
N PRO A 201 -18.49 6.70 5.90
CA PRO A 201 -19.60 5.75 5.98
C PRO A 201 -19.98 5.23 4.59
N PRO A 202 -20.61 4.04 4.49
CA PRO A 202 -21.13 3.52 3.24
C PRO A 202 -22.28 4.39 2.73
N ARG A 203 -22.36 4.52 1.42
CA ARG A 203 -23.45 5.21 0.72
C ARG A 203 -24.14 4.25 -0.23
N PRO A 204 -25.46 4.44 -0.47
CA PRO A 204 -26.14 3.76 -1.57
C PRO A 204 -25.41 4.05 -2.89
N PRO A 205 -25.33 3.07 -3.79
CA PRO A 205 -24.78 3.31 -5.12
C PRO A 205 -25.61 4.42 -5.81
N THR A 206 -24.94 5.49 -6.24
CA THR A 206 -25.59 6.53 -7.07
C THR A 206 -25.78 5.91 -8.46
N PRO A 207 -27.01 5.89 -9.00
CA PRO A 207 -27.23 5.46 -10.39
C PRO A 207 -26.39 6.30 -11.34
N ARG A 208 -25.77 5.67 -12.34
CA ARG A 208 -24.87 6.35 -13.30
C ARG A 208 -25.52 7.52 -14.07
N ASP A 209 -26.83 7.56 -14.09
CA ASP A 209 -27.63 8.53 -14.82
C ASP A 209 -28.09 9.75 -13.98
N GLN A 210 -27.69 9.83 -12.71
CA GLN A 210 -28.13 10.87 -11.77
C GLN A 210 -27.01 11.80 -11.30
N GLY A 211 -26.33 12.50 -12.22
CA GLY A 211 -25.41 13.58 -11.87
C GLY A 211 -23.98 13.16 -11.52
N GLU A 212 -23.16 14.12 -11.13
CA GLU A 212 -21.78 13.89 -10.71
C GLU A 212 -21.72 13.00 -9.45
N PRO A 213 -20.72 12.08 -9.40
CA PRO A 213 -20.53 11.24 -8.21
C PRO A 213 -20.32 12.10 -6.96
N ALA A 214 -20.97 11.76 -5.87
CA ALA A 214 -20.81 12.48 -4.62
C ALA A 214 -19.34 12.50 -4.18
N HIS A 215 -18.90 13.63 -3.61
CA HIS A 215 -17.53 13.81 -3.13
C HIS A 215 -17.16 12.69 -2.13
N PRO A 216 -16.02 11.98 -2.28
CA PRO A 216 -15.67 10.82 -1.47
C PRO A 216 -15.56 11.12 0.03
N LEU A 217 -15.23 12.36 0.37
CA LEU A 217 -15.05 12.82 1.75
C LEU A 217 -16.24 13.61 2.30
N GLN A 218 -17.40 13.63 1.60
CA GLN A 218 -18.55 14.46 2.00
C GLN A 218 -19.02 14.14 3.43
N ASP A 219 -19.07 12.86 3.80
CA ASP A 219 -19.55 12.41 5.11
C ASP A 219 -18.42 11.87 5.99
N VAL A 220 -17.17 12.20 5.62
CA VAL A 220 -16.00 11.76 6.41
C VAL A 220 -16.03 12.42 7.79
N ASN A 221 -15.76 11.65 8.82
CA ASN A 221 -15.62 12.15 10.20
C ASN A 221 -14.33 11.63 10.85
N ILE A 222 -13.88 12.33 11.88
CA ILE A 222 -12.75 11.91 12.71
C ILE A 222 -13.30 11.11 13.89
N VAL A 223 -12.94 9.83 13.96
CA VAL A 223 -13.37 8.93 15.06
C VAL A 223 -12.38 8.92 16.21
N SER A 224 -11.11 9.27 15.96
CA SER A 224 -10.09 9.39 16.99
C SER A 224 -9.05 10.44 16.63
N THR A 225 -8.52 11.12 17.64
CA THR A 225 -7.34 11.99 17.52
C THR A 225 -6.41 11.74 18.68
N PHE A 226 -5.14 11.49 18.41
CA PHE A 226 -4.12 11.29 19.44
C PHE A 226 -2.79 11.96 19.09
N VAL A 227 -2.00 12.26 20.12
CA VAL A 227 -0.70 12.89 20.00
C VAL A 227 0.39 11.83 20.12
N PRO A 228 1.26 11.68 19.11
CA PRO A 228 2.36 10.72 19.18
C PRO A 228 3.44 11.15 20.20
N LYS A 229 4.23 10.19 20.67
CA LYS A 229 5.37 10.47 21.56
C LYS A 229 6.51 11.16 20.79
N ASN A 230 6.79 10.71 19.58
CA ASN A 230 7.90 11.16 18.72
C ASN A 230 7.45 12.14 17.62
N ARG A 231 6.57 13.08 17.91
CA ARG A 231 6.16 14.08 16.91
C ARG A 231 5.61 13.43 15.63
N LEU A 232 6.26 13.61 14.47
CA LEU A 232 5.87 13.04 13.19
C LEU A 232 6.81 11.87 12.83
N CYS A 233 6.27 10.66 12.67
CA CYS A 233 7.00 9.52 12.13
C CYS A 233 6.47 9.13 10.74
N TYR A 234 7.25 8.38 9.99
CA TYR A 234 6.76 7.70 8.80
C TYR A 234 5.77 6.60 9.22
N TYR A 235 4.64 6.53 8.53
CA TYR A 235 3.63 5.50 8.70
C TYR A 235 3.01 5.20 7.33
N HIS A 236 2.68 3.95 7.04
CA HIS A 236 2.20 3.52 5.74
C HIS A 236 0.90 2.71 5.82
N SER A 237 0.71 1.99 6.91
CA SER A 237 -0.48 1.19 7.19
C SER A 237 -0.80 1.21 8.69
N PHE A 238 -1.91 0.63 9.08
CA PHE A 238 -2.32 0.45 10.47
C PHE A 238 -3.11 -0.86 10.59
N ALA A 239 -3.41 -1.31 11.82
CA ALA A 239 -4.21 -2.50 12.05
C ALA A 239 -5.61 -2.15 12.56
N MET A 240 -6.59 -2.97 12.19
CA MET A 240 -7.98 -2.85 12.61
C MET A 240 -8.51 -4.22 13.05
N THR A 241 -9.24 -4.21 14.16
CA THR A 241 -10.03 -5.36 14.66
C THR A 241 -11.50 -4.92 14.80
N PRO A 242 -12.44 -5.80 15.16
CA PRO A 242 -13.82 -5.39 15.41
C PRO A 242 -13.96 -4.25 16.41
N ASN A 243 -13.14 -4.22 17.48
CA ASN A 243 -13.27 -3.24 18.55
C ASN A 243 -12.11 -2.25 18.66
N TYR A 244 -10.98 -2.48 17.99
CA TYR A 244 -9.79 -1.65 18.16
C TYR A 244 -9.11 -1.27 16.85
N PHE A 245 -8.41 -0.13 16.87
CA PHE A 245 -7.34 0.20 15.95
C PHE A 245 -6.00 0.10 16.66
N VAL A 246 -4.96 -0.33 15.93
CA VAL A 246 -3.59 -0.30 16.43
C VAL A 246 -2.73 0.49 15.45
N PHE A 247 -2.14 1.56 15.97
CA PHE A 247 -1.18 2.38 15.24
C PHE A 247 0.23 2.10 15.73
N ILE A 248 1.18 1.94 14.80
CA ILE A 248 2.60 1.77 15.10
C ILE A 248 3.33 3.08 14.84
N GLU A 249 3.93 3.64 15.89
CA GLU A 249 4.88 4.73 15.78
C GLU A 249 6.28 4.15 15.60
N ASN A 250 6.74 4.09 14.34
CA ASN A 250 8.09 3.70 14.00
C ASN A 250 9.09 4.79 14.39
N PRO A 251 10.33 4.45 14.81
CA PRO A 251 11.38 5.44 15.09
C PRO A 251 12.04 6.01 13.82
N PHE A 252 11.35 6.03 12.69
CA PHE A 252 11.72 6.73 11.47
C PHE A 252 11.04 8.09 11.44
N ILE A 253 11.72 9.08 11.98
CA ILE A 253 11.15 10.37 12.39
C ILE A 253 11.33 11.40 11.29
N VAL A 254 10.26 12.14 10.98
CA VAL A 254 10.28 13.27 10.05
C VAL A 254 10.69 14.53 10.82
N ASN A 255 11.79 15.13 10.42
CA ASN A 255 12.23 16.42 10.95
C ASN A 255 11.40 17.54 10.30
N VAL A 256 10.46 18.09 11.05
CA VAL A 256 9.54 19.14 10.57
C VAL A 256 10.28 20.40 10.10
N TRP A 257 11.38 20.78 10.76
CA TRP A 257 12.20 21.92 10.32
C TRP A 257 12.92 21.64 9.00
N ALA A 258 13.44 20.42 8.82
CA ALA A 258 14.00 20.01 7.53
C ALA A 258 12.94 20.02 6.44
N LEU A 259 11.72 19.58 6.75
CA LEU A 259 10.58 19.58 5.84
C LEU A 259 10.16 21.01 5.43
N LEU A 260 10.08 21.93 6.38
CA LEU A 260 9.75 23.33 6.08
C LEU A 260 10.82 24.05 5.25
N THR A 261 12.08 23.63 5.38
CA THR A 261 13.22 24.22 4.66
C THR A 261 13.66 23.37 3.45
N MET A 262 12.95 22.28 3.11
CA MET A 262 13.41 21.33 2.10
C MET A 262 13.59 21.97 0.72
N LYS A 263 12.70 22.86 0.31
CA LYS A 263 12.77 23.56 -0.97
C LYS A 263 13.98 24.50 -1.04
N ILE A 264 14.25 25.26 0.04
CA ILE A 264 15.39 26.17 0.13
C ILE A 264 16.72 25.41 0.07
N LYS A 265 16.76 24.23 0.71
CA LYS A 265 17.97 23.39 0.80
C LYS A 265 18.07 22.35 -0.31
N GLY A 266 17.14 22.34 -1.28
CA GLY A 266 17.13 21.38 -2.37
C GLY A 266 17.05 19.92 -1.90
N ARG A 267 16.29 19.65 -0.85
CA ARG A 267 16.12 18.31 -0.27
C ARG A 267 14.88 17.62 -0.80
N SER A 268 14.93 16.30 -0.86
CA SER A 268 13.78 15.44 -1.04
C SER A 268 13.04 15.21 0.30
N PHE A 269 11.85 14.60 0.24
CA PHE A 269 11.09 14.29 1.44
C PHE A 269 11.82 13.25 2.34
N HIS A 270 12.41 12.23 1.73
CA HIS A 270 13.20 11.22 2.43
C HIS A 270 14.41 11.83 3.18
N GLU A 271 15.11 12.83 2.61
CA GLU A 271 16.22 13.51 3.26
C GLU A 271 15.80 14.36 4.48
N CYS A 272 14.49 14.52 4.70
CA CYS A 272 13.92 15.10 5.91
C CYS A 272 13.58 14.07 6.99
N MET A 273 13.87 12.79 6.75
CA MET A 273 13.62 11.70 7.69
C MET A 273 14.91 11.17 8.31
N GLN A 274 14.82 10.68 9.53
CA GLN A 274 15.94 10.10 10.25
C GLN A 274 15.50 8.88 11.05
N TRP A 275 16.26 7.80 10.96
CA TRP A 275 16.13 6.65 11.84
C TRP A 275 16.78 6.95 13.19
N ASP A 276 16.02 6.80 14.28
CA ASP A 276 16.52 6.94 15.64
C ASP A 276 16.59 5.55 16.31
N ASN A 277 17.77 4.94 16.29
CA ASN A 277 18.00 3.61 16.85
C ASN A 277 17.92 3.57 18.39
N LYS A 278 17.83 4.71 19.07
CA LYS A 278 17.70 4.79 20.54
C LYS A 278 16.23 4.79 20.97
N GLN A 279 15.30 5.01 20.04
CA GLN A 279 13.87 5.03 20.34
C GLN A 279 13.25 3.65 20.07
N PRO A 280 12.36 3.17 20.95
CA PRO A 280 11.58 1.96 20.70
C PRO A 280 10.49 2.22 19.66
N SER A 281 10.02 1.17 19.02
CA SER A 281 8.72 1.18 18.33
C SER A 281 7.60 1.18 19.37
N ARG A 282 6.50 1.88 19.06
CA ARG A 282 5.39 2.08 20.00
C ARG A 282 4.06 1.73 19.37
N PHE A 283 3.22 1.06 20.16
CA PHE A 283 1.86 0.72 19.76
C PHE A 283 0.87 1.57 20.54
N TYR A 284 -0.06 2.17 19.82
CA TYR A 284 -1.21 2.87 20.34
C TYR A 284 -2.43 2.00 20.07
N VAL A 285 -3.08 1.52 21.14
CA VAL A 285 -4.34 0.78 21.05
C VAL A 285 -5.48 1.75 21.27
N ILE A 286 -6.32 1.90 20.27
CA ILE A 286 -7.44 2.85 20.24
C ILE A 286 -8.74 2.06 20.19
N GLU A 287 -9.64 2.29 21.15
CA GLU A 287 -10.98 1.70 21.15
C GLU A 287 -11.86 2.35 20.07
N ARG A 288 -12.41 1.57 19.15
CA ARG A 288 -13.21 2.07 18.02
C ARG A 288 -14.47 2.80 18.47
N LYS A 289 -15.15 2.27 19.48
CA LYS A 289 -16.40 2.82 20.00
C LYS A 289 -16.25 4.23 20.56
N THR A 290 -15.18 4.50 21.28
CA THR A 290 -14.98 5.79 21.98
C THR A 290 -13.95 6.69 21.32
N GLY A 291 -13.12 6.17 20.40
CA GLY A 291 -11.99 6.85 19.80
C GLY A 291 -10.84 7.13 20.79
N LYS A 292 -10.87 6.55 21.99
CA LYS A 292 -9.86 6.80 23.02
C LYS A 292 -8.69 5.84 22.90
N VAL A 293 -7.48 6.36 23.13
CA VAL A 293 -6.30 5.52 23.37
C VAL A 293 -6.47 4.85 24.74
N ILE A 294 -6.56 3.52 24.75
CA ILE A 294 -6.78 2.73 25.96
C ILE A 294 -5.51 2.04 26.48
N ALA A 295 -4.54 1.80 25.61
CA ALA A 295 -3.25 1.20 26.01
C ALA A 295 -2.10 1.72 25.15
N LEU A 296 -0.91 1.72 25.74
CA LEU A 296 0.35 2.17 25.14
C LEU A 296 1.42 1.12 25.40
N TYR A 297 1.97 0.54 24.31
CA TYR A 297 3.02 -0.48 24.42
C TYR A 297 4.28 -0.03 23.69
N LYS A 298 5.43 -0.51 24.17
CA LYS A 298 6.73 -0.34 23.54
C LYS A 298 7.42 -1.68 23.37
N THR A 299 8.18 -1.80 22.30
CA THR A 299 8.98 -2.98 21.97
C THR A 299 10.35 -2.54 21.44
N GLU A 300 11.24 -3.47 21.12
CA GLU A 300 12.46 -3.15 20.38
C GLU A 300 12.14 -2.36 19.10
N ASN A 301 13.08 -1.56 18.63
CA ASN A 301 12.86 -0.79 17.41
C ASN A 301 12.82 -1.70 16.19
N PHE A 302 11.91 -1.39 15.27
CA PHE A 302 11.80 -1.98 13.96
C PHE A 302 11.16 -0.97 13.00
N PHE A 303 11.35 -1.18 11.72
CA PHE A 303 10.67 -0.45 10.66
C PHE A 303 9.62 -1.36 10.00
N SER A 304 8.47 -0.82 9.62
CA SER A 304 7.45 -1.54 8.86
C SER A 304 6.77 -0.66 7.84
N PHE A 305 6.50 -1.24 6.67
CA PHE A 305 5.52 -0.69 5.74
C PHE A 305 4.14 -1.26 6.05
N HIS A 306 4.00 -2.58 6.11
CA HIS A 306 2.71 -3.24 6.06
C HIS A 306 2.36 -4.05 7.31
N HIS A 307 1.14 -3.82 7.78
CA HIS A 307 0.42 -4.76 8.64
C HIS A 307 -0.16 -5.88 7.79
N VAL A 308 -0.27 -7.07 8.36
CA VAL A 308 -0.88 -8.23 7.68
C VAL A 308 -2.34 -8.38 8.09
N ASN A 309 -2.54 -8.55 9.38
CA ASN A 309 -3.85 -8.65 10.01
C ASN A 309 -3.74 -8.43 11.52
N ALA A 310 -4.86 -8.11 12.15
CA ALA A 310 -5.00 -8.12 13.60
C ALA A 310 -6.35 -8.72 13.97
N TYR A 311 -6.41 -9.42 15.10
CA TYR A 311 -7.65 -9.98 15.64
C TYR A 311 -7.61 -10.03 17.16
N GLU A 312 -8.77 -10.21 17.76
CA GLU A 312 -8.94 -10.23 19.21
C GLU A 312 -9.06 -11.65 19.73
N THR A 313 -8.50 -11.84 20.93
CA THR A 313 -8.83 -12.96 21.84
C THR A 313 -9.50 -12.36 23.06
N ASP A 314 -9.89 -13.19 24.04
CA ASP A 314 -10.51 -12.71 25.28
C ASP A 314 -9.60 -11.74 26.07
N THR A 315 -8.29 -11.83 25.89
CA THR A 315 -7.30 -11.08 26.70
C THR A 315 -6.38 -10.18 25.88
N ASP A 316 -6.20 -10.44 24.59
CA ASP A 316 -5.16 -9.82 23.82
C ASP A 316 -5.63 -9.45 22.40
N ILE A 317 -5.05 -8.41 21.82
CA ILE A 317 -5.02 -8.20 20.38
C ILE A 317 -3.79 -8.92 19.84
N ILE A 318 -4.00 -9.83 18.90
CA ILE A 318 -2.93 -10.48 18.14
C ILE A 318 -2.74 -9.72 16.85
N MET A 319 -1.51 -9.31 16.54
CA MET A 319 -1.20 -8.49 15.37
C MET A 319 0.03 -9.01 14.64
N ASP A 320 -0.10 -9.21 13.34
CA ASP A 320 0.98 -9.64 12.46
C ASP A 320 1.44 -8.49 11.56
N VAL A 321 2.76 -8.30 11.47
CA VAL A 321 3.41 -7.16 10.78
C VAL A 321 4.65 -7.63 10.05
N CYS A 322 4.92 -7.09 8.86
CA CYS A 322 6.19 -7.22 8.16
C CYS A 322 7.20 -6.22 8.74
N CYS A 323 8.22 -6.72 9.42
CA CYS A 323 9.17 -5.92 10.19
C CYS A 323 10.57 -6.01 9.62
N TYR A 324 11.17 -4.87 9.31
CA TYR A 324 12.60 -4.75 9.01
C TYR A 324 13.38 -4.36 10.29
N PRO A 325 14.66 -4.73 10.39
CA PRO A 325 15.48 -4.33 11.53
C PRO A 325 15.58 -2.81 11.71
N ASP A 326 15.59 -2.08 10.59
CA ASP A 326 15.65 -0.62 10.53
C ASP A 326 15.16 -0.10 9.16
N ALA A 327 15.22 1.23 8.94
CA ALA A 327 14.74 1.87 7.71
C ALA A 327 15.74 1.80 6.53
N ARG A 328 16.82 1.02 6.58
CA ARG A 328 17.82 0.91 5.48
C ARG A 328 17.21 0.40 4.17
N ILE A 329 16.13 -0.36 4.23
CA ILE A 329 15.41 -0.81 3.03
C ILE A 329 15.00 0.37 2.15
N VAL A 330 14.61 1.50 2.73
CA VAL A 330 14.23 2.71 2.01
C VAL A 330 15.40 3.23 1.16
N ASN A 331 16.62 3.19 1.70
CA ASN A 331 17.82 3.60 0.95
C ASN A 331 18.15 2.63 -0.20
N GLN A 332 17.80 1.34 -0.07
CA GLN A 332 18.05 0.37 -1.13
C GLN A 332 17.15 0.57 -2.36
N TYR A 333 16.02 1.26 -2.20
CA TYR A 333 15.08 1.55 -3.29
C TYR A 333 15.45 2.79 -4.13
N TYR A 334 16.62 3.40 -3.92
CA TYR A 334 17.14 4.38 -4.86
C TYR A 334 17.52 3.74 -6.19
N LEU A 335 17.09 4.35 -7.29
CA LEU A 335 17.23 3.79 -8.65
C LEU A 335 18.69 3.54 -9.05
N HIS A 336 19.63 4.37 -8.57
CA HIS A 336 21.05 4.11 -8.81
C HIS A 336 21.54 2.80 -8.16
N HIS A 337 20.96 2.38 -7.02
CA HIS A 337 21.25 1.06 -6.44
C HIS A 337 20.58 -0.06 -7.24
N LEU A 338 19.29 0.15 -7.61
CA LEU A 338 18.50 -0.88 -8.29
C LEU A 338 18.95 -1.15 -9.74
N ARG A 339 19.51 -0.12 -10.41
CA ARG A 339 19.91 -0.20 -11.83
C ARG A 339 21.36 -0.62 -12.05
N THR A 340 22.31 -0.17 -11.20
CA THR A 340 23.74 -0.25 -11.48
C THR A 340 24.47 -1.34 -10.71
N LYS A 341 23.98 -1.74 -9.55
CA LYS A 341 24.63 -2.80 -8.78
C LYS A 341 24.38 -4.17 -9.40
N PRO A 342 25.42 -5.02 -9.56
CA PRO A 342 25.23 -6.42 -9.87
C PRO A 342 24.28 -7.09 -8.88
N GLU A 343 23.47 -8.03 -9.35
CA GLU A 343 22.43 -8.69 -8.55
C GLU A 343 23.00 -9.30 -7.25
N HIS A 344 24.22 -9.86 -7.30
CA HIS A 344 24.92 -10.42 -6.14
C HIS A 344 25.44 -9.36 -5.14
N GLU A 345 25.62 -8.11 -5.55
CA GLU A 345 25.98 -7.01 -4.63
C GLU A 345 24.74 -6.33 -4.04
N ILE A 346 23.65 -6.33 -4.78
CA ILE A 346 22.35 -5.87 -4.29
C ILE A 346 21.89 -6.84 -3.19
N SER A 347 22.03 -8.14 -3.40
CA SER A 347 21.62 -9.18 -2.45
C SER A 347 22.29 -9.07 -1.08
N LYS A 348 23.51 -8.55 -1.00
CA LYS A 348 24.20 -8.31 0.27
C LYS A 348 23.65 -7.10 1.06
N GLY A 349 22.79 -6.28 0.46
CA GLY A 349 22.32 -5.04 1.02
C GLY A 349 20.83 -4.95 1.37
N PHE A 350 19.98 -5.84 0.80
CA PHE A 350 18.55 -5.85 1.13
C PHE A 350 18.32 -6.52 2.49
N PRO A 351 17.82 -5.79 3.49
CA PRO A 351 17.37 -6.42 4.72
C PRO A 351 16.09 -7.22 4.45
N ASP A 352 16.04 -8.45 4.92
CA ASP A 352 14.81 -9.25 4.84
C ASP A 352 13.80 -8.75 5.87
N ALA A 353 12.55 -8.60 5.44
CA ALA A 353 11.45 -8.40 6.36
C ALA A 353 11.13 -9.70 7.11
N ALA A 354 10.90 -9.60 8.39
CA ALA A 354 10.39 -10.70 9.20
C ALA A 354 8.90 -10.54 9.46
N LEU A 355 8.11 -11.55 9.16
CA LEU A 355 6.72 -11.62 9.61
C LEU A 355 6.72 -11.87 11.12
N ARG A 356 6.36 -10.86 11.91
CA ARG A 356 6.33 -10.91 13.37
C ARG A 356 4.91 -10.84 13.90
N ARG A 357 4.62 -11.70 14.86
CA ARG A 357 3.38 -11.68 15.64
C ARG A 357 3.61 -11.04 16.99
N TYR A 358 2.86 -10.00 17.28
CA TYR A 358 2.81 -9.33 18.57
C TYR A 358 1.52 -9.68 19.31
N ARG A 359 1.61 -9.67 20.65
CA ARG A 359 0.49 -9.85 21.57
C ARG A 359 0.35 -8.60 22.43
N LEU A 360 -0.75 -7.88 22.27
CA LEU A 360 -1.02 -6.64 22.99
C LEU A 360 -2.19 -6.90 23.95
N PRO A 361 -1.94 -6.98 25.28
CA PRO A 361 -3.00 -7.21 26.25
C PRO A 361 -4.10 -6.15 26.17
N ILE A 362 -5.36 -6.58 26.21
CA ILE A 362 -6.52 -5.70 26.30
C ILE A 362 -6.70 -5.32 27.78
N PRO A 363 -6.73 -4.01 28.12
CA PRO A 363 -6.94 -3.60 29.51
C PRO A 363 -8.30 -4.06 30.03
N THR A 364 -8.32 -4.74 31.14
CA THR A 364 -9.56 -5.11 31.86
C THR A 364 -9.99 -4.00 32.82
N GLY A 365 -11.26 -3.60 32.78
CA GLY A 365 -11.84 -2.55 33.64
C GLY A 365 -11.65 -1.12 33.12
N SER A 366 -12.17 -0.15 33.87
CA SER A 366 -12.21 1.28 33.48
C SER A 366 -10.85 2.00 33.53
N THR A 367 -9.77 1.33 33.80
CA THR A 367 -8.46 1.95 33.99
C THR A 367 -7.70 2.02 32.68
N VAL A 368 -7.83 3.15 31.97
CA VAL A 368 -6.95 3.50 30.85
C VAL A 368 -5.51 3.61 31.37
N LYS A 369 -4.66 2.69 30.98
CA LYS A 369 -3.24 2.73 31.34
C LYS A 369 -2.53 3.77 30.48
N LYS A 370 -2.41 5.00 30.99
CA LYS A 370 -1.72 6.13 30.33
C LYS A 370 -0.19 6.03 30.33
N THR A 371 0.38 4.98 30.92
CA THR A 371 1.83 4.75 30.98
C THR A 371 2.27 3.72 29.95
N TRP A 372 3.47 3.91 29.39
CA TRP A 372 4.08 2.98 28.45
C TRP A 372 4.39 1.64 29.14
N GLN A 373 3.88 0.56 28.60
CA GLN A 373 4.09 -0.79 29.06
C GLN A 373 5.00 -1.55 28.09
N THR A 374 5.77 -2.50 28.58
CA THR A 374 6.46 -3.49 27.74
C THR A 374 5.49 -4.59 27.35
N LEU A 375 5.65 -5.14 26.16
CA LEU A 375 4.85 -6.28 25.73
C LEU A 375 5.18 -7.55 26.54
N PRO A 376 4.21 -8.45 26.70
CA PRO A 376 4.45 -9.77 27.28
C PRO A 376 5.49 -10.54 26.45
N LYS A 377 6.36 -11.26 27.13
CA LYS A 377 7.37 -12.09 26.47
C LYS A 377 6.81 -13.47 26.13
N TYR A 378 7.24 -13.99 24.99
CA TYR A 378 7.06 -15.40 24.63
C TYR A 378 8.06 -16.28 25.39
N SER A 379 7.93 -17.60 25.25
CA SER A 379 8.79 -18.56 25.94
C SER A 379 10.30 -18.46 25.62
N ASP A 380 10.61 -17.86 24.47
CA ASP A 380 11.99 -17.59 24.04
C ASP A 380 12.55 -16.26 24.56
N GLY A 381 11.81 -15.58 25.43
CA GLY A 381 12.18 -14.31 26.05
C GLY A 381 11.98 -13.07 25.18
N ARG A 382 11.54 -13.21 23.91
CA ARG A 382 11.22 -12.11 23.01
C ARG A 382 9.79 -11.61 23.22
N ASP A 383 9.53 -10.37 22.90
CA ASP A 383 8.20 -9.74 22.95
C ASP A 383 7.38 -9.91 21.66
N HIS A 384 7.92 -10.69 20.72
CA HIS A 384 7.27 -11.08 19.46
C HIS A 384 7.65 -12.52 19.08
N LYS A 385 6.83 -13.14 18.25
CA LYS A 385 7.12 -14.43 17.61
C LYS A 385 7.37 -14.21 16.13
N THR A 386 8.53 -14.60 15.63
CA THR A 386 8.79 -14.63 14.19
C THR A 386 8.08 -15.83 13.56
N LEU A 387 7.22 -15.57 12.58
CA LEU A 387 6.46 -16.58 11.86
C LEU A 387 7.17 -16.99 10.58
N TYR A 388 7.78 -16.02 9.89
CA TYR A 388 8.48 -16.25 8.63
C TYR A 388 9.51 -15.14 8.37
N TYR A 389 10.54 -15.41 7.55
CA TYR A 389 11.52 -14.44 7.10
C TYR A 389 11.44 -14.23 5.58
N GLY A 390 11.65 -12.99 5.12
CA GLY A 390 11.70 -12.65 3.71
C GLY A 390 10.29 -12.60 3.09
N VAL A 391 9.36 -11.81 3.65
CA VAL A 391 8.05 -11.58 3.05
C VAL A 391 7.60 -10.14 3.24
N GLU A 392 7.06 -9.55 2.17
CA GLU A 392 6.49 -8.21 2.09
C GLU A 392 5.27 -8.18 1.16
N LEU A 393 4.65 -6.99 1.02
CA LEU A 393 3.40 -6.78 0.27
C LEU A 393 2.35 -7.84 0.65
N PRO A 394 2.01 -7.92 1.94
CA PRO A 394 1.17 -8.99 2.46
C PRO A 394 -0.29 -8.83 2.03
N GLN A 395 -0.91 -9.94 1.69
CA GLN A 395 -2.33 -10.06 1.42
C GLN A 395 -2.93 -11.24 2.17
N ILE A 396 -4.21 -11.12 2.48
CA ILE A 396 -5.02 -12.18 3.09
C ILE A 396 -6.31 -12.35 2.26
N ASN A 397 -7.06 -13.39 2.52
CA ASN A 397 -8.47 -13.42 2.10
C ASN A 397 -9.23 -12.38 2.95
N TYR A 398 -9.21 -11.12 2.52
CA TYR A 398 -9.61 -9.96 3.31
C TYR A 398 -11.04 -10.10 3.86
N ARG A 399 -11.98 -10.56 3.05
CA ARG A 399 -13.38 -10.71 3.48
C ARG A 399 -13.57 -11.80 4.52
N PHE A 400 -12.75 -12.84 4.47
CA PHE A 400 -12.78 -13.94 5.43
C PHE A 400 -12.05 -13.59 6.72
N ALA A 401 -10.88 -12.97 6.62
CA ALA A 401 -9.87 -12.92 7.67
C ALA A 401 -9.68 -11.54 8.30
N ASN A 402 -10.15 -10.43 7.67
CA ASN A 402 -9.92 -9.10 8.20
C ASN A 402 -10.54 -8.95 9.61
N GLY A 403 -9.72 -8.65 10.60
CA GLY A 403 -10.15 -8.50 11.99
C GLY A 403 -10.43 -9.83 12.71
N LYS A 404 -10.22 -10.98 12.07
CA LYS A 404 -10.54 -12.32 12.60
C LYS A 404 -9.31 -13.21 12.67
N PRO A 405 -9.31 -14.27 13.51
CA PRO A 405 -8.29 -15.32 13.44
C PRO A 405 -8.18 -15.89 12.03
N TYR A 406 -6.96 -16.11 11.57
CA TYR A 406 -6.67 -16.53 10.21
C TYR A 406 -5.48 -17.48 10.17
N ARG A 407 -5.34 -18.18 9.06
CA ARG A 407 -4.27 -19.16 8.86
C ARG A 407 -3.32 -18.82 7.73
N TYR A 408 -3.80 -18.19 6.65
CA TYR A 408 -2.97 -17.99 5.47
C TYR A 408 -2.75 -16.52 5.13
N MET A 409 -1.48 -16.16 4.92
CA MET A 409 -1.12 -14.90 4.29
C MET A 409 -0.34 -15.17 3.00
N TYR A 410 -0.43 -14.24 2.08
CA TYR A 410 0.24 -14.27 0.78
C TYR A 410 1.11 -13.03 0.68
N GLY A 411 2.24 -13.12 -0.01
CA GLY A 411 3.13 -11.99 -0.18
C GLY A 411 4.18 -12.24 -1.24
N VAL A 412 5.09 -11.30 -1.37
CA VAL A 412 6.29 -11.44 -2.20
C VAL A 412 7.52 -11.48 -1.31
N GLY A 413 8.57 -12.14 -1.79
CA GLY A 413 9.81 -12.21 -1.05
C GLY A 413 11.01 -12.52 -1.95
N PRO A 414 12.20 -12.56 -1.39
CA PRO A 414 13.40 -12.96 -2.11
C PRO A 414 13.44 -14.49 -2.30
N HIS A 415 13.86 -14.95 -3.46
CA HIS A 415 14.12 -16.38 -3.69
C HIS A 415 15.34 -16.85 -2.89
N LYS A 416 16.38 -16.02 -2.86
CA LYS A 416 17.56 -16.17 -2.01
C LYS A 416 17.66 -14.95 -1.10
N GLN A 417 18.18 -15.18 0.10
CA GLN A 417 18.39 -14.10 1.07
C GLN A 417 19.13 -12.92 0.43
N GLY A 418 18.57 -11.73 0.58
CA GLY A 418 19.10 -10.49 0.02
C GLY A 418 18.78 -10.23 -1.45
N ASP A 419 18.09 -11.12 -2.18
CA ASP A 419 17.57 -10.81 -3.50
C ASP A 419 16.48 -9.72 -3.41
N PHE A 420 16.21 -9.08 -4.55
CA PHE A 420 14.99 -8.32 -4.68
C PHE A 420 13.77 -9.27 -4.74
N LEU A 421 12.59 -8.75 -4.42
CA LEU A 421 11.32 -9.50 -4.35
C LEU A 421 11.02 -10.19 -5.70
N ASN A 422 11.37 -11.47 -5.83
CA ASN A 422 11.28 -12.25 -7.08
C ASN A 422 10.56 -13.59 -6.91
N GLN A 423 9.80 -13.75 -5.80
CA GLN A 423 9.09 -14.96 -5.45
C GLN A 423 7.74 -14.63 -4.81
N LEU A 424 6.67 -15.34 -5.17
CA LEU A 424 5.42 -15.35 -4.42
C LEU A 424 5.49 -16.40 -3.31
N ILE A 425 4.87 -16.07 -2.18
CA ILE A 425 4.92 -16.88 -0.96
C ILE A 425 3.51 -16.97 -0.36
N LYS A 426 3.10 -18.19 0.01
CA LYS A 426 1.96 -18.46 0.90
C LYS A 426 2.52 -18.94 2.23
N VAL A 427 2.22 -18.26 3.32
CA VAL A 427 2.63 -18.64 4.68
C VAL A 427 1.44 -19.18 5.46
N ASP A 428 1.58 -20.36 6.04
CA ASP A 428 0.69 -20.87 7.09
C ASP A 428 1.18 -20.32 8.44
N VAL A 429 0.50 -19.32 8.96
CA VAL A 429 0.91 -18.63 10.20
C VAL A 429 0.72 -19.47 11.46
N LEU A 430 -0.01 -20.58 11.39
CA LEU A 430 -0.19 -21.55 12.46
C LEU A 430 0.81 -22.70 12.37
N GLY A 431 0.93 -23.32 11.19
CA GLY A 431 1.85 -24.42 10.91
C GLY A 431 3.29 -24.00 10.67
N LYS A 432 3.57 -22.73 10.41
CA LYS A 432 4.87 -22.15 10.05
C LYS A 432 5.48 -22.74 8.77
N GLU A 433 4.66 -23.29 7.91
CA GLU A 433 5.05 -23.79 6.60
C GLU A 433 4.84 -22.71 5.55
N ALA A 434 5.61 -22.79 4.46
CA ALA A 434 5.43 -21.89 3.33
C ALA A 434 5.47 -22.65 2.02
N LYS A 435 4.54 -22.27 1.13
CA LYS A 435 4.57 -22.67 -0.28
C LYS A 435 5.08 -21.50 -1.11
N LYS A 436 5.80 -21.77 -2.18
CA LYS A 436 6.52 -20.77 -2.97
C LYS A 436 6.33 -21.00 -4.46
N TRP A 437 6.22 -19.89 -5.18
CA TRP A 437 6.33 -19.86 -6.64
C TRP A 437 7.46 -18.93 -7.04
N HIS A 438 8.35 -19.40 -7.91
CA HIS A 438 9.48 -18.63 -8.44
C HIS A 438 9.78 -19.06 -9.86
N GLU A 439 10.09 -18.09 -10.72
CA GLU A 439 10.62 -18.31 -12.06
C GLU A 439 11.80 -17.36 -12.31
N PRO A 440 12.95 -17.83 -12.81
CA PRO A 440 14.12 -17.00 -13.06
C PRO A 440 13.83 -15.83 -14.00
N ASN A 441 14.33 -14.64 -13.66
CA ASN A 441 14.11 -13.38 -14.39
C ASN A 441 12.63 -12.93 -14.47
N CYS A 442 11.80 -13.40 -13.55
CA CYS A 442 10.41 -13.02 -13.42
C CYS A 442 10.17 -12.39 -12.04
N TYR A 443 9.57 -11.20 -12.03
CA TYR A 443 9.37 -10.41 -10.81
C TYR A 443 7.87 -10.18 -10.58
N PRO A 444 7.26 -10.96 -9.68
CA PRO A 444 5.86 -10.80 -9.33
C PRO A 444 5.64 -9.52 -8.52
N SER A 445 4.50 -8.87 -8.75
CA SER A 445 3.96 -7.82 -7.88
C SER A 445 3.17 -8.44 -6.72
N GLU A 446 2.63 -7.59 -5.84
CA GLU A 446 1.75 -8.03 -4.75
C GLU A 446 0.72 -9.06 -5.24
N PRO A 447 0.57 -10.21 -4.57
CA PRO A 447 -0.49 -11.17 -4.87
C PRO A 447 -1.86 -10.62 -4.47
N VAL A 448 -2.89 -10.95 -5.23
CA VAL A 448 -4.28 -10.63 -4.88
C VAL A 448 -5.07 -11.93 -4.78
N PHE A 449 -5.69 -12.17 -3.62
CA PHE A 449 -6.54 -13.32 -3.41
C PHE A 449 -7.94 -13.06 -3.99
N VAL A 450 -8.45 -14.02 -4.76
CA VAL A 450 -9.83 -14.02 -5.26
C VAL A 450 -10.52 -15.30 -4.83
N ALA A 451 -11.50 -15.15 -3.95
CA ALA A 451 -12.28 -16.29 -3.44
C ALA A 451 -13.10 -16.95 -4.55
N ALA A 452 -13.14 -18.27 -4.56
CA ALA A 452 -14.08 -19.00 -5.39
C ALA A 452 -15.54 -18.78 -4.90
N PRO A 453 -16.54 -18.82 -5.79
CA PRO A 453 -17.94 -18.74 -5.38
C PRO A 453 -18.30 -19.85 -4.40
N GLY A 454 -18.98 -19.50 -3.31
CA GLY A 454 -19.38 -20.45 -2.27
C GLY A 454 -18.22 -21.08 -1.49
N ALA A 455 -17.05 -20.40 -1.46
CA ALA A 455 -15.89 -20.87 -0.72
C ALA A 455 -16.16 -20.87 0.79
N GLU A 456 -16.00 -22.03 1.44
CA GLU A 456 -16.09 -22.19 2.91
C GLU A 456 -14.70 -22.20 3.57
N ALA A 457 -13.67 -22.64 2.86
CA ALA A 457 -12.29 -22.64 3.34
C ALA A 457 -11.59 -21.32 3.01
N GLU A 458 -10.75 -20.85 3.94
CA GLU A 458 -10.02 -19.59 3.85
C GLU A 458 -9.19 -19.45 2.56
N ASP A 459 -8.56 -20.53 2.11
CA ASP A 459 -7.69 -20.57 0.94
C ASP A 459 -8.36 -21.15 -0.32
N LYS A 460 -9.71 -21.27 -0.33
CA LYS A 460 -10.46 -21.74 -1.50
C LYS A 460 -10.64 -20.61 -2.51
N GLY A 461 -9.81 -20.61 -3.54
CA GLY A 461 -9.80 -19.55 -4.55
C GLY A 461 -8.53 -19.57 -5.38
N VAL A 462 -8.18 -18.44 -5.93
CA VAL A 462 -6.93 -18.23 -6.68
C VAL A 462 -6.15 -17.05 -6.15
N ILE A 463 -4.84 -17.10 -6.37
CA ILE A 463 -3.94 -15.96 -6.26
C ILE A 463 -3.64 -15.47 -7.66
N ILE A 464 -3.81 -14.19 -7.91
CA ILE A 464 -3.44 -13.54 -9.15
C ILE A 464 -2.37 -12.49 -8.90
N SER A 465 -1.36 -12.43 -9.77
CA SER A 465 -0.28 -11.45 -9.70
C SER A 465 0.19 -11.05 -11.10
N SER A 466 0.47 -9.77 -11.30
CA SER A 466 1.18 -9.31 -12.49
C SER A 466 2.67 -9.61 -12.32
N VAL A 467 3.27 -10.25 -13.31
CA VAL A 467 4.67 -10.67 -13.29
C VAL A 467 5.41 -9.99 -14.43
N VAL A 468 6.46 -9.23 -14.10
CA VAL A 468 7.32 -8.59 -15.10
C VAL A 468 8.49 -9.52 -15.41
N GLY A 469 8.62 -9.87 -16.69
CA GLY A 469 9.76 -10.62 -17.22
C GLY A 469 10.86 -9.67 -17.70
N VAL A 470 12.11 -10.00 -17.40
CA VAL A 470 13.32 -9.30 -17.86
C VAL A 470 14.26 -10.25 -18.58
N ARG A 471 15.32 -9.73 -19.22
CA ARG A 471 16.32 -10.56 -19.92
C ARG A 471 15.68 -11.49 -20.96
N GLY A 472 14.78 -10.94 -21.76
CA GLY A 472 14.09 -11.68 -22.83
C GLY A 472 12.88 -12.50 -22.39
N ARG A 473 12.55 -12.55 -21.11
CA ARG A 473 11.30 -13.14 -20.62
C ARG A 473 10.12 -12.21 -20.92
N LYS A 474 8.97 -12.77 -21.25
CA LYS A 474 7.72 -12.03 -21.42
C LYS A 474 7.07 -11.77 -20.07
N SER A 475 6.33 -10.67 -19.99
CA SER A 475 5.50 -10.35 -18.82
C SER A 475 4.14 -11.01 -18.94
N PHE A 476 3.50 -11.34 -17.82
CA PHE A 476 2.24 -12.08 -17.82
C PHE A 476 1.40 -11.83 -16.55
N LEU A 477 0.12 -12.11 -16.64
CA LEU A 477 -0.75 -12.34 -15.49
C LEU A 477 -0.58 -13.79 -15.06
N LEU A 478 -0.20 -14.03 -13.81
CA LEU A 478 -0.09 -15.36 -13.21
C LEU A 478 -1.37 -15.67 -12.43
N VAL A 479 -1.84 -16.91 -12.55
CA VAL A 479 -2.97 -17.45 -11.76
C VAL A 479 -2.51 -18.72 -11.05
N LEU A 480 -2.47 -18.69 -9.73
CA LEU A 480 -2.17 -19.86 -8.89
C LEU A 480 -3.45 -20.35 -8.21
N ASP A 481 -3.61 -21.66 -8.07
CA ASP A 481 -4.56 -22.22 -7.11
C ASP A 481 -4.11 -21.87 -5.69
N ALA A 482 -4.95 -21.20 -4.92
CA ALA A 482 -4.54 -20.65 -3.62
C ALA A 482 -4.33 -21.74 -2.56
N SER A 483 -4.92 -22.91 -2.68
CA SER A 483 -4.74 -24.04 -1.73
C SER A 483 -3.43 -24.76 -1.96
N THR A 484 -3.16 -25.15 -3.21
CA THR A 484 -1.94 -25.89 -3.58
C THR A 484 -0.74 -24.97 -3.83
N PHE A 485 -0.99 -23.72 -4.17
CA PHE A 485 -0.03 -22.70 -4.60
C PHE A 485 0.71 -23.07 -5.89
N ARG A 486 0.05 -23.89 -6.73
CA ARG A 486 0.57 -24.29 -8.06
C ARG A 486 -0.07 -23.42 -9.13
N GLU A 487 0.70 -23.14 -10.18
CA GLU A 487 0.21 -22.45 -11.35
C GLU A 487 -0.87 -23.25 -12.06
N VAL A 488 -2.00 -22.59 -12.35
CA VAL A 488 -3.11 -23.16 -13.12
C VAL A 488 -3.28 -22.48 -14.47
N ALA A 489 -2.85 -21.24 -14.59
CA ALA A 489 -2.80 -20.53 -15.85
C ALA A 489 -1.85 -19.34 -15.79
N ARG A 490 -1.40 -18.91 -16.98
CA ARG A 490 -0.79 -17.60 -17.22
C ARG A 490 -1.35 -16.95 -18.47
N ALA A 491 -1.37 -15.64 -18.51
CA ALA A 491 -1.77 -14.87 -19.67
C ALA A 491 -0.63 -13.93 -20.07
N THR A 492 0.10 -14.31 -21.10
CA THR A 492 1.32 -13.62 -21.58
C THR A 492 0.95 -12.36 -22.38
N VAL A 493 1.52 -11.23 -21.98
CA VAL A 493 1.33 -9.92 -22.63
C VAL A 493 2.49 -9.65 -23.58
N MET A 494 2.17 -9.18 -24.78
CA MET A 494 3.16 -8.95 -25.86
C MET A 494 3.66 -7.51 -25.92
N CYS A 495 3.30 -6.65 -24.95
CA CYS A 495 3.80 -5.27 -24.82
C CYS A 495 4.56 -5.08 -23.51
N PRO A 496 5.39 -4.03 -23.37
CA PRO A 496 6.06 -3.70 -22.12
C PRO A 496 5.06 -3.48 -20.98
N MET A 497 5.43 -3.87 -19.78
CA MET A 497 4.62 -3.81 -18.58
C MET A 497 5.43 -3.26 -17.41
N ALA A 498 4.87 -2.32 -16.66
CA ALA A 498 5.53 -1.76 -15.48
C ALA A 498 5.41 -2.70 -14.27
N HIS A 499 6.45 -2.75 -13.44
CA HIS A 499 6.39 -3.42 -12.14
C HIS A 499 5.53 -2.59 -11.20
N SER A 500 4.37 -3.13 -10.78
CA SER A 500 3.39 -2.43 -9.94
C SER A 500 3.61 -2.73 -8.45
N LEU A 501 3.10 -1.83 -7.59
CA LEU A 501 3.12 -2.00 -6.14
C LEU A 501 1.85 -2.73 -5.67
N HIS A 502 0.74 -2.01 -5.58
CA HIS A 502 -0.52 -2.53 -5.04
C HIS A 502 -1.64 -2.53 -6.07
N GLY A 503 -2.70 -3.24 -5.74
CA GLY A 503 -3.88 -3.28 -6.59
C GLY A 503 -5.02 -4.05 -5.97
N MET A 504 -6.09 -4.22 -6.75
CA MET A 504 -7.27 -4.96 -6.32
C MET A 504 -7.93 -5.70 -7.48
N PHE A 505 -8.62 -6.77 -7.18
CA PHE A 505 -9.50 -7.43 -8.13
C PHE A 505 -10.92 -6.88 -7.98
N ARG A 506 -11.48 -6.39 -9.08
CA ARG A 506 -12.87 -5.92 -9.17
C ARG A 506 -13.69 -6.94 -9.97
N PRO A 507 -14.58 -7.71 -9.32
CA PRO A 507 -15.43 -8.65 -10.04
C PRO A 507 -16.42 -7.93 -10.96
N ARG A 508 -16.80 -8.58 -12.07
CA ARG A 508 -17.67 -8.00 -13.13
C ARG A 508 -19.09 -7.69 -12.67
N SER A 509 -19.63 -8.46 -11.72
CA SER A 509 -21.04 -8.34 -11.30
C SER A 509 -21.20 -8.06 -9.81
N PRO A 510 -22.06 -7.09 -9.44
CA PRO A 510 -22.51 -6.93 -8.07
C PRO A 510 -23.25 -8.18 -7.52
N ALA A 511 -23.88 -9.00 -8.37
CA ALA A 511 -24.52 -10.25 -8.00
C ALA A 511 -23.52 -11.29 -7.44
N PHE A 512 -22.28 -11.29 -7.93
CA PHE A 512 -21.21 -12.11 -7.36
C PHE A 512 -20.88 -11.67 -5.92
N LEU A 513 -20.87 -10.36 -5.65
CA LEU A 513 -20.70 -9.81 -4.31
C LEU A 513 -21.89 -10.15 -3.39
N GLY A 514 -23.11 -10.17 -3.93
CA GLY A 514 -24.34 -10.57 -3.23
C GLY A 514 -24.38 -12.06 -2.90
N GLN A 515 -23.86 -12.92 -3.78
CA GLN A 515 -23.73 -14.36 -3.53
C GLN A 515 -22.67 -14.66 -2.46
N LEU A 516 -21.55 -13.90 -2.44
CA LEU A 516 -20.56 -13.99 -1.38
C LEU A 516 -21.12 -13.53 -0.02
N ARG A 517 -21.97 -12.51 0.03
CA ARG A 517 -22.67 -12.08 1.26
C ARG A 517 -23.71 -13.09 1.74
N LYS A 518 -24.41 -13.80 0.84
CA LYS A 518 -25.42 -14.82 1.18
C LYS A 518 -24.82 -16.17 1.58
N ALA A 519 -23.60 -16.49 1.14
CA ALA A 519 -22.91 -17.73 1.49
C ALA A 519 -22.30 -17.71 2.91
N TRP A 520 -22.43 -16.62 3.63
CA TRP A 520 -21.98 -16.46 5.01
C TRP A 520 -23.16 -16.13 5.91
N PRO A 521 -23.87 -17.13 6.45
CA PRO A 521 -24.83 -16.89 7.51
C PRO A 521 -24.06 -16.44 8.76
N GLU A 522 -24.64 -15.45 9.46
CA GLU A 522 -24.17 -14.99 10.75
C GLU A 522 -23.89 -16.18 11.67
N ALA A 523 -22.65 -16.35 12.09
CA ALA A 523 -22.33 -17.24 13.19
C ALA A 523 -22.98 -16.64 14.45
N LYS A 524 -24.05 -17.28 14.91
CA LYS A 524 -24.71 -16.99 16.18
C LYS A 524 -23.77 -17.25 17.35
#